data_89862f6c52f1962ed7fca488d97f4b72
#
_entry.id   89862f6c52f1962ed7fca488d97f4b72
#
_cell.length_a   1.000
_cell.length_b   1.000
_cell.length_c   1.000
_cell.angle_alpha   90.00
_cell.angle_beta   90.00
_cell.angle_gamma   90.00
#
_symmetry.space_group_name_H-M   'P 1'
#
loop_
_entity.id
_entity.type
_entity.pdbx_description
1 polymer ?
#
loop_
_entity_poly.entity_id
_entity_poly.type
_entity_poly.pdbx_seq_one_letter_code
_entity_poly.pdbx_strand_id
1 'polypeptide(L)'
;GGTIYREQNIILSPFDNDVTRNFYAKKMFMGVQGLGPLGLMEADPLIIQAEQKLLGQADELVVLADSSKFENRSSLVLCPLSRITTVITDERVSDKTASMLEAVDVNLIVAESGSNQKEEGAVS
;
A
#
# COMPACT_ATOMS: atom_id res chain seq x y z
N GLY A 1 11.41 -10.35 13.24
CA GLY A 1 10.71 -9.15 13.04
C GLY A 1 10.69 -8.64 11.64
N GLY A 2 10.23 -7.47 11.51
CA GLY A 2 10.14 -6.82 10.23
C GLY A 2 11.02 -5.61 10.16
N THR A 3 11.21 -5.13 8.97
CA THR A 3 11.93 -3.91 8.74
C THR A 3 10.92 -2.85 8.33
N ILE A 4 11.01 -1.70 8.96
CA ILE A 4 10.09 -0.62 8.68
C ILE A 4 10.85 0.55 8.11
N TYR A 5 10.45 0.99 6.94
CA TYR A 5 11.02 2.17 6.30
C TYR A 5 10.01 3.29 6.46
N ARG A 6 10.23 4.13 7.45
CA ARG A 6 9.23 5.12 7.82
C ARG A 6 8.91 6.09 6.71
N GLU A 7 9.90 6.51 5.98
CA GLU A 7 9.69 7.49 4.93
C GLU A 7 8.92 6.92 3.77
N GLN A 8 9.05 5.63 3.53
CA GLN A 8 8.35 4.96 2.46
C GLN A 8 7.14 4.20 2.96
N ASN A 9 6.96 4.13 4.29
CA ASN A 9 5.85 3.39 4.88
C ASN A 9 5.81 1.95 4.41
N ILE A 10 6.96 1.31 4.38
CA ILE A 10 7.06 -0.06 3.93
C ILE A 10 7.39 -0.96 5.11
N ILE A 11 6.64 -2.04 5.23
CA ILE A 11 6.88 -3.03 6.27
C ILE A 11 7.21 -4.33 5.58
N LEU A 12 8.38 -4.87 5.91
CA LEU A 12 8.85 -6.11 5.31
C LEU A 12 9.05 -7.15 6.39
N SER A 13 8.83 -8.40 6.03
CA SER A 13 9.04 -9.52 6.94
C SER A 13 9.96 -10.53 6.28
N PRO A 14 11.24 -10.29 6.34
CA PRO A 14 12.17 -11.24 5.75
C PRO A 14 12.24 -12.51 6.58
N PHE A 15 12.37 -13.62 5.90
CA PHE A 15 12.36 -14.91 6.55
C PHE A 15 13.72 -15.50 6.73
N ASP A 16 14.71 -14.97 6.07
CA ASP A 16 16.04 -15.50 6.21
C ASP A 16 17.02 -14.36 6.35
N ASN A 17 18.29 -14.72 6.50
CA ASN A 17 19.30 -13.73 6.77
C ASN A 17 19.79 -13.05 5.52
N ASP A 18 19.56 -13.62 4.38
CA ASP A 18 20.04 -13.04 3.15
C ASP A 18 18.90 -12.34 2.44
N VAL A 19 18.43 -11.30 3.05
CA VAL A 19 17.27 -10.58 2.54
C VAL A 19 17.59 -9.84 1.25
N THR A 20 18.86 -9.61 0.96
CA THR A 20 19.19 -8.85 -0.23
C THR A 20 19.05 -9.67 -1.50
N ARG A 21 19.20 -10.98 -1.40
CA ARG A 21 19.17 -11.81 -2.58
C ARG A 21 18.05 -12.82 -2.58
N ASN A 22 17.73 -13.35 -1.41
CA ASN A 22 16.78 -14.43 -1.33
C ASN A 22 15.49 -14.01 -0.64
N PHE A 23 15.31 -12.72 -0.45
CA PHE A 23 14.10 -12.24 0.18
C PHE A 23 12.89 -12.59 -0.67
N TYR A 24 11.89 -13.15 -0.02
CA TYR A 24 10.63 -13.44 -0.65
C TYR A 24 9.54 -13.30 0.40
N ALA A 25 8.51 -12.57 0.08
CA ALA A 25 7.42 -12.34 1.00
C ALA A 25 6.11 -12.70 0.33
N LYS A 26 5.21 -13.30 1.08
CA LYS A 26 3.91 -13.55 0.53
C LYS A 26 3.14 -12.25 0.37
N LYS A 27 3.22 -11.39 1.34
CA LYS A 27 2.52 -10.11 1.30
C LYS A 27 3.48 -8.98 1.57
N MET A 28 3.33 -7.92 0.82
CA MET A 28 4.05 -6.67 1.05
C MET A 28 3.02 -5.62 1.41
N PHE A 29 3.25 -4.94 2.53
CA PHE A 29 2.36 -3.86 2.98
C PHE A 29 3.04 -2.54 2.71
N MET A 30 2.32 -1.61 2.11
CA MET A 30 2.92 -0.37 1.67
C MET A 30 1.96 0.80 1.83
N GLY A 31 2.45 1.91 2.38
CA GLY A 31 1.74 3.17 2.32
C GLY A 31 2.09 3.86 1.02
N VAL A 32 1.24 4.80 0.58
CA VAL A 32 1.46 5.42 -0.73
C VAL A 32 1.26 6.92 -0.66
N GLN A 33 1.87 7.60 -1.61
CA GLN A 33 1.71 9.04 -1.74
C GLN A 33 0.45 9.40 -2.50
N GLY A 34 0.09 8.59 -3.47
CA GLY A 34 -1.12 8.80 -4.23
C GLY A 34 -1.56 7.52 -4.89
N LEU A 35 -2.85 7.45 -5.19
CA LEU A 35 -3.43 6.28 -5.82
C LEU A 35 -4.53 6.74 -6.75
N GLY A 36 -4.39 6.45 -8.02
CA GLY A 36 -5.37 6.87 -9.01
C GLY A 36 -5.56 5.84 -10.09
N PRO A 37 -6.26 6.23 -11.17
CA PRO A 37 -6.55 5.27 -12.24
C PRO A 37 -5.31 4.69 -12.90
N LEU A 38 -4.21 5.41 -12.87
CA LEU A 38 -2.97 4.92 -13.47
C LEU A 38 -2.21 3.97 -12.55
N GLY A 39 -2.53 3.94 -11.27
CA GLY A 39 -1.87 3.05 -10.33
C GLY A 39 -1.37 3.78 -9.11
N LEU A 40 -0.41 3.16 -8.44
CA LEU A 40 0.26 3.76 -7.29
C LEU A 40 1.23 4.81 -7.78
N MET A 41 1.23 5.96 -7.12
CA MET A 41 2.04 7.08 -7.58
C MET A 41 3.05 7.51 -6.53
N GLU A 42 4.19 7.93 -7.00
CA GLU A 42 5.29 8.33 -6.15
C GLU A 42 6.08 9.41 -6.88
N ALA A 43 6.66 10.34 -6.14
CA ALA A 43 7.40 11.43 -6.74
C ALA A 43 8.90 11.16 -6.84
N ASP A 44 9.43 10.29 -6.00
CA ASP A 44 10.88 10.08 -5.91
C ASP A 44 11.30 8.85 -6.71
N PRO A 45 12.11 9.03 -7.77
CA PRO A 45 12.54 7.88 -8.59
C PRO A 45 13.35 6.85 -7.82
N LEU A 46 14.10 7.29 -6.80
CA LEU A 46 14.90 6.34 -6.03
C LEU A 46 14.01 5.45 -5.19
N ILE A 47 12.94 6.01 -4.65
CA ILE A 47 11.98 5.23 -3.88
C ILE A 47 11.28 4.24 -4.80
N ILE A 48 10.93 4.66 -6.01
CA ILE A 48 10.28 3.77 -6.97
C ILE A 48 11.18 2.58 -7.29
N GLN A 49 12.46 2.83 -7.53
CA GLN A 49 13.37 1.74 -7.84
C GLN A 49 13.41 0.72 -6.72
N ALA A 50 13.54 1.21 -5.49
CA ALA A 50 13.63 0.32 -4.34
C ALA A 50 12.34 -0.46 -4.15
N GLU A 51 11.21 0.21 -4.27
CA GLU A 51 9.92 -0.42 -4.06
C GLU A 51 9.60 -1.42 -5.15
N GLN A 52 9.95 -1.11 -6.39
CA GLN A 52 9.70 -2.04 -7.49
C GLN A 52 10.50 -3.33 -7.31
N LYS A 53 11.72 -3.20 -6.83
CA LYS A 53 12.53 -4.37 -6.59
C LYS A 53 11.92 -5.26 -5.51
N LEU A 54 11.46 -4.64 -4.43
CA LEU A 54 10.83 -5.40 -3.35
C LEU A 54 9.50 -5.99 -3.80
N LEU A 55 8.76 -5.23 -4.58
CA LEU A 55 7.48 -5.69 -5.06
C LEU A 55 7.61 -6.93 -5.93
N GLY A 56 8.70 -7.03 -6.69
CA GLY A 56 8.95 -8.20 -7.51
C GLY A 56 9.17 -9.47 -6.70
N GLN A 57 9.39 -9.34 -5.40
CA GLN A 57 9.64 -10.47 -4.52
C GLN A 57 8.46 -10.78 -3.61
N ALA A 58 7.31 -10.22 -3.90
CA ALA A 58 6.11 -10.45 -3.11
C ALA A 58 5.00 -11.00 -3.99
N ASP A 59 4.20 -11.89 -3.41
CA ASP A 59 3.04 -12.43 -4.13
C ASP A 59 1.91 -11.42 -4.15
N GLU A 60 1.67 -10.77 -3.03
CA GLU A 60 0.54 -9.88 -2.88
C GLU A 60 0.99 -8.52 -2.41
N LEU A 61 0.32 -7.51 -2.91
CA LEU A 61 0.58 -6.14 -2.49
C LEU A 61 -0.65 -5.61 -1.77
N VAL A 62 -0.47 -5.23 -0.50
CA VAL A 62 -1.52 -4.64 0.29
C VAL A 62 -1.16 -3.17 0.51
N VAL A 63 -2.04 -2.29 0.07
CA VAL A 63 -1.80 -0.86 0.12
C VAL A 63 -2.60 -0.25 1.26
N LEU A 64 -1.93 0.53 2.09
CA LEU A 64 -2.55 1.26 3.17
C LEU A 64 -2.62 2.72 2.77
N ALA A 65 -3.83 3.25 2.63
CA ALA A 65 -4.00 4.61 2.16
C ALA A 65 -5.24 5.21 2.80
N ASP A 66 -5.09 6.36 3.46
CA ASP A 66 -6.28 7.05 3.88
C ASP A 66 -6.95 7.67 2.66
N SER A 67 -8.20 8.08 2.81
CA SER A 67 -8.99 8.50 1.67
C SER A 67 -8.42 9.73 0.96
N SER A 68 -7.62 10.53 1.64
CA SER A 68 -7.05 11.71 1.00
C SER A 68 -6.03 11.36 -0.08
N LYS A 69 -5.46 10.15 -0.01
CA LYS A 69 -4.44 9.76 -0.99
C LYS A 69 -5.02 9.51 -2.37
N PHE A 70 -6.30 9.28 -2.47
CA PHE A 70 -6.90 9.02 -3.77
C PHE A 70 -7.04 10.29 -4.61
N GLU A 71 -6.84 11.44 -4.01
CA GLU A 71 -6.91 12.69 -4.73
C GLU A 71 -5.54 13.28 -5.00
N ASN A 72 -4.51 12.69 -4.45
CA ASN A 72 -3.15 13.16 -4.67
C ASN A 72 -2.62 12.63 -5.98
N ARG A 73 -1.88 13.47 -6.68
CA ARG A 73 -1.23 13.08 -7.90
C ARG A 73 0.26 13.29 -7.75
N SER A 74 1.00 12.32 -8.23
CA SER A 74 2.45 12.42 -8.26
C SER A 74 2.92 12.19 -9.68
N SER A 75 4.18 12.46 -9.92
CA SER A 75 4.68 12.47 -11.29
C SER A 75 4.99 11.07 -11.83
N LEU A 76 5.18 10.10 -10.97
CA LEU A 76 5.64 8.79 -11.41
C LEU A 76 4.68 7.71 -10.92
N VAL A 77 4.57 6.66 -11.73
CA VAL A 77 3.71 5.52 -11.38
C VAL A 77 4.61 4.37 -10.95
N LEU A 78 4.37 3.88 -9.74
CA LEU A 78 5.11 2.76 -9.20
C LEU A 78 4.69 1.44 -9.84
N CYS A 79 3.38 1.22 -9.90
CA CYS A 79 2.83 0.02 -10.53
C CYS A 79 1.38 0.28 -10.90
N PRO A 80 0.84 -0.51 -11.84
CA PRO A 80 -0.56 -0.33 -12.22
C PRO A 80 -1.49 -0.85 -11.14
N LEU A 81 -2.74 -0.42 -11.18
CA LEU A 81 -3.73 -0.88 -10.22
C LEU A 81 -3.86 -2.40 -10.21
N SER A 82 -3.71 -3.02 -11.34
CA SER A 82 -3.87 -4.47 -11.42
C SER A 82 -2.85 -5.24 -10.60
N ARG A 83 -1.76 -4.61 -10.21
CA ARG A 83 -0.75 -5.26 -9.37
C ARG A 83 -1.15 -5.29 -7.90
N ILE A 84 -2.08 -4.44 -7.52
CA ILE A 84 -2.51 -4.33 -6.13
C ILE A 84 -3.51 -5.43 -5.83
N THR A 85 -3.26 -6.16 -4.74
CA THR A 85 -4.18 -7.19 -4.31
C THR A 85 -5.29 -6.59 -3.46
N THR A 86 -4.92 -5.75 -2.52
CA THR A 86 -5.87 -5.21 -1.55
C THR A 86 -5.52 -3.77 -1.22
N VAL A 87 -6.52 -2.93 -1.08
CA VAL A 87 -6.37 -1.58 -0.57
C VAL A 87 -7.16 -1.49 0.74
N ILE A 88 -6.50 -1.02 1.78
CA ILE A 88 -7.14 -0.76 3.06
C ILE A 88 -7.21 0.74 3.24
N THR A 89 -8.41 1.25 3.41
CA THR A 89 -8.62 2.69 3.55
C THR A 89 -9.66 2.97 4.63
N ASP A 90 -10.00 4.23 4.80
CA ASP A 90 -10.98 4.63 5.80
C ASP A 90 -12.37 4.83 5.17
N GLU A 91 -13.32 5.09 6.03
CA GLU A 91 -14.73 5.14 5.63
C GLU A 91 -15.08 6.34 4.77
N ARG A 92 -14.17 7.28 4.59
CA ARG A 92 -14.42 8.44 3.74
C ARG A 92 -14.09 8.20 2.28
N VAL A 93 -13.73 6.98 1.94
CA VAL A 93 -13.45 6.66 0.54
C VAL A 93 -14.72 6.90 -0.28
N SER A 94 -14.56 7.51 -1.46
CA SER A 94 -15.69 7.83 -2.30
C SER A 94 -16.18 6.61 -3.07
N ASP A 95 -17.45 6.67 -3.49
CA ASP A 95 -17.99 5.60 -4.32
C ASP A 95 -17.25 5.49 -5.64
N LYS A 96 -16.79 6.61 -6.16
CA LYS A 96 -16.03 6.62 -7.40
C LYS A 96 -14.74 5.83 -7.25
N THR A 97 -14.04 6.05 -6.16
CA THR A 97 -12.79 5.33 -5.90
C THR A 97 -13.06 3.85 -5.69
N ALA A 98 -14.09 3.53 -4.91
CA ALA A 98 -14.44 2.14 -4.68
C ALA A 98 -14.75 1.42 -5.97
N SER A 99 -15.51 2.08 -6.86
CA SER A 99 -15.84 1.48 -8.15
C SER A 99 -14.61 1.31 -9.03
N MET A 100 -13.71 2.26 -8.99
CA MET A 100 -12.49 2.18 -9.76
C MET A 100 -11.67 0.96 -9.36
N LEU A 101 -11.56 0.72 -8.07
CA LEU A 101 -10.79 -0.42 -7.59
C LEU A 101 -11.48 -1.73 -7.88
N GLU A 102 -12.80 -1.77 -7.71
CA GLU A 102 -13.56 -2.97 -7.97
C GLU A 102 -13.48 -3.36 -9.44
N ALA A 103 -13.45 -2.38 -10.32
CA ALA A 103 -13.42 -2.65 -11.76
C ALA A 103 -12.16 -3.38 -12.20
N VAL A 104 -11.10 -3.32 -11.43
CA VAL A 104 -9.87 -4.03 -11.75
C VAL A 104 -9.57 -5.12 -10.72
N ASP A 105 -10.59 -5.56 -10.02
CA ASP A 105 -10.51 -6.69 -9.09
C ASP A 105 -9.57 -6.46 -7.93
N VAL A 106 -9.44 -5.23 -7.50
CA VAL A 106 -8.68 -4.92 -6.29
C VAL A 106 -9.63 -5.07 -5.11
N ASN A 107 -9.22 -5.82 -4.12
CA ASN A 107 -10.02 -6.02 -2.92
C ASN A 107 -9.95 -4.75 -2.06
N LEU A 108 -11.10 -4.23 -1.68
CA LEU A 108 -11.16 -3.00 -0.89
C LEU A 108 -11.65 -3.32 0.50
N ILE A 109 -10.85 -2.95 1.49
CA ILE A 109 -11.22 -3.10 2.89
C ILE A 109 -11.35 -1.70 3.48
N VAL A 110 -12.51 -1.42 4.03
CA VAL A 110 -12.76 -0.10 4.63
C VAL A 110 -12.74 -0.26 6.14
N ALA A 111 -11.79 0.40 6.78
CA ALA A 111 -11.65 0.35 8.21
C ALA A 111 -12.47 1.47 8.83
N GLU A 112 -13.25 1.11 9.82
CA GLU A 112 -14.02 2.10 10.54
C GLU A 112 -13.12 2.82 11.51
N SER A 113 -13.11 4.12 11.42
CA SER A 113 -12.22 4.89 12.26
C SER A 113 -12.91 5.46 13.50
N GLY A 114 -14.20 5.26 13.62
CA GLY A 114 -14.95 5.90 14.69
C GLY A 114 -14.78 5.23 16.03
N SER A 115 -15.71 4.34 16.37
CA SER A 115 -15.72 3.76 17.70
C SER A 115 -14.50 2.91 17.95
N ASN A 116 -13.98 2.28 16.92
CA ASN A 116 -12.82 1.42 17.14
C ASN A 116 -11.61 2.18 17.56
N GLN A 117 -11.49 3.38 17.12
CA GLN A 117 -10.33 4.16 17.48
C GLN A 117 -10.19 4.39 18.95
N LYS A 118 -11.28 4.54 19.65
CA LYS A 118 -11.18 4.76 21.07
C LYS A 118 -10.60 3.58 21.78
N GLU A 119 -11.04 2.41 21.41
CA GLU A 119 -10.53 1.23 22.03
C GLU A 119 -9.10 0.98 21.67
N GLU A 120 -8.80 1.22 20.44
CA GLU A 120 -7.45 0.99 20.02
C GLU A 120 -6.51 2.02 20.51
N GLY A 121 -6.99 3.24 20.69
CA GLY A 121 -6.19 4.24 21.32
C GLY A 121 -5.79 3.83 22.71
N ALA A 122 -6.64 3.08 23.38
CA ALA A 122 -6.30 2.59 24.69
C ALA A 122 -5.32 1.44 24.61
N VAL A 123 -5.34 0.72 23.54
CA VAL A 123 -4.46 -0.42 23.37
C VAL A 123 -3.12 -0.01 22.82
N SER A 124 -3.14 0.92 21.93
CA SER A 124 -1.88 1.32 21.33
C SER A 124 -1.16 2.31 22.19
#